data_5967cc55e959ead98d05d49bc43ade8a
#
_entry.id   5967cc55e959ead98d05d49bc43ade8a
#
_cell.length_a   1.000
_cell.length_b   1.000
_cell.length_c   1.000
_cell.angle_alpha   90.00
_cell.angle_beta   90.00
_cell.angle_gamma   90.00
#
_symmetry.space_group_name_H-M   'P 1'
#
loop_
_entity.id
_entity.type
_entity.pdbx_description
1 polymer ?
#
loop_
_entity_poly.entity_id
_entity_poly.type
_entity_poly.pdbx_seq_one_letter_code
_entity_poly.pdbx_strand_id
1 'polypeptide(L)'
;MKKFIYLLAVAFVSIAMTSCTIVDSGEVGIEFHKWSSDSQDYGGVEGTCKGWVFYNPFTTSVFTYPTFTQRKKYEKIHVNAKDASLFEMDPTIAYHINPDKACDIFVKYRVDISALEDGYIKTCIYEAYRTCANQYTSDSLMSNRANFERDVRARLEKSLMAEGFIVEEFTSSITPPKSLTSMIDAKNAAIQSALKAENQVKEAEANAKIAIAKAKGNAEAMKIKADAEAYYNKTIAASLSPMIIQEDFIEKWDGKMPQIVGGNSMMMDISKIVGK
;
A
#
# COMPACT_ATOMS: atom_id res chain seq x y z
N MET A 1 22.03 -7.95 -81.08
CA MET A 1 21.08 -8.52 -80.15
C MET A 1 21.76 -9.14 -78.90
N LYS A 2 22.74 -10.03 -79.01
CA LYS A 2 23.41 -10.66 -77.84
C LYS A 2 24.03 -9.66 -76.85
N LYS A 3 24.73 -8.61 -77.36
CA LYS A 3 25.34 -7.57 -76.51
C LYS A 3 24.28 -6.76 -75.65
N PHE A 4 23.10 -6.52 -76.25
CA PHE A 4 22.00 -5.83 -75.65
C PHE A 4 21.37 -6.70 -74.50
N ILE A 5 21.25 -8.00 -74.75
CA ILE A 5 20.76 -8.96 -73.72
C ILE A 5 21.75 -9.05 -72.58
N TYR A 6 23.06 -9.06 -72.79
CA TYR A 6 24.06 -9.01 -71.71
C TYR A 6 23.99 -7.72 -70.91
N LEU A 7 23.80 -6.58 -71.56
CA LEU A 7 23.68 -5.29 -70.88
C LEU A 7 22.42 -5.22 -70.04
N LEU A 8 21.30 -5.77 -70.50
CA LEU A 8 20.05 -5.87 -69.78
C LEU A 8 20.13 -6.86 -68.64
N ALA A 9 20.84 -7.98 -68.77
CA ALA A 9 21.10 -8.95 -67.74
C ALA A 9 21.98 -8.35 -66.61
N VAL A 10 23.03 -7.60 -66.97
CA VAL A 10 23.90 -6.92 -66.03
C VAL A 10 23.12 -5.83 -65.28
N ALA A 11 22.26 -5.05 -65.92
CA ALA A 11 21.40 -4.04 -65.29
C ALA A 11 20.40 -4.68 -64.37
N PHE A 12 19.82 -5.83 -64.71
CA PHE A 12 18.89 -6.56 -63.88
C PHE A 12 19.58 -7.14 -62.63
N VAL A 13 20.79 -7.67 -62.76
CA VAL A 13 21.60 -8.16 -61.66
C VAL A 13 22.00 -7.01 -60.72
N SER A 14 22.37 -5.84 -61.23
CA SER A 14 22.73 -4.68 -60.40
C SER A 14 21.52 -4.14 -59.58
N ILE A 15 20.32 -4.17 -60.14
CA ILE A 15 19.09 -3.77 -59.46
C ILE A 15 18.71 -4.83 -58.39
N ALA A 16 18.93 -6.11 -58.64
CA ALA A 16 18.66 -7.18 -57.72
C ALA A 16 19.62 -7.21 -56.51
N MET A 17 20.74 -6.48 -56.56
CA MET A 17 21.74 -6.39 -55.51
C MET A 17 21.47 -5.24 -54.50
N THR A 18 20.44 -4.42 -54.72
CA THR A 18 20.07 -3.36 -53.78
C THR A 18 18.89 -3.80 -52.92
N SER A 19 19.06 -3.75 -51.62
CA SER A 19 18.00 -3.92 -50.63
C SER A 19 17.63 -2.55 -50.04
N CYS A 20 16.37 -2.42 -49.67
CA CYS A 20 15.88 -1.21 -49.02
C CYS A 20 15.24 -1.61 -47.69
N THR A 21 15.63 -0.94 -46.64
CA THR A 21 14.99 -1.06 -45.30
C THR A 21 14.48 0.30 -44.87
N ILE A 22 13.35 0.31 -44.18
CA ILE A 22 12.77 1.51 -43.61
C ILE A 22 13.05 1.47 -42.11
N VAL A 23 13.70 2.52 -41.62
CA VAL A 23 13.86 2.76 -40.17
C VAL A 23 12.70 3.65 -39.76
N ASP A 24 11.82 3.11 -38.92
CA ASP A 24 10.59 3.78 -38.49
C ASP A 24 10.87 4.98 -37.59
N SER A 25 9.88 5.87 -37.48
CA SER A 25 9.96 7.00 -36.58
C SER A 25 9.99 6.50 -35.10
N GLY A 26 11.00 6.94 -34.33
CA GLY A 26 11.25 6.44 -32.99
C GLY A 26 12.24 5.27 -32.92
N GLU A 27 12.83 4.90 -34.09
CA GLU A 27 13.93 3.95 -34.15
C GLU A 27 15.19 4.62 -34.69
N VAL A 28 16.33 4.04 -34.38
CA VAL A 28 17.62 4.39 -34.95
C VAL A 28 18.18 3.18 -35.65
N GLY A 29 18.47 3.32 -36.94
CA GLY A 29 19.14 2.31 -37.73
C GLY A 29 20.67 2.42 -37.58
N ILE A 30 21.35 1.29 -37.55
CA ILE A 30 22.80 1.18 -37.47
C ILE A 30 23.26 0.41 -38.69
N GLU A 31 24.04 1.06 -39.54
CA GLU A 31 24.64 0.43 -40.72
C GLU A 31 25.93 -0.29 -40.34
N PHE A 32 25.96 -1.58 -40.58
CA PHE A 32 27.06 -2.47 -40.24
C PHE A 32 27.64 -3.13 -41.48
N HIS A 33 28.92 -2.87 -41.75
CA HIS A 33 29.67 -3.52 -42.85
C HIS A 33 30.20 -4.86 -42.39
N LYS A 34 29.76 -5.93 -43.08
CA LYS A 34 30.18 -7.31 -42.77
C LYS A 34 31.68 -7.56 -43.09
N TRP A 35 32.24 -6.82 -43.98
CA TRP A 35 33.53 -7.07 -44.61
C TRP A 35 34.42 -5.82 -44.52
N SER A 36 34.50 -5.18 -43.39
CA SER A 36 35.41 -4.08 -43.16
C SER A 36 36.82 -4.62 -42.96
N SER A 37 37.75 -4.19 -43.80
CA SER A 37 39.16 -4.55 -43.69
C SER A 37 40.00 -3.49 -42.98
N ASP A 38 39.41 -2.36 -42.62
CA ASP A 38 40.10 -1.23 -42.04
C ASP A 38 39.96 -1.23 -40.51
N SER A 39 41.10 -1.31 -39.80
CA SER A 39 41.19 -1.30 -38.34
C SER A 39 40.80 0.06 -37.73
N GLN A 40 40.49 1.08 -38.54
CA GLN A 40 40.03 2.41 -38.11
C GLN A 40 38.50 2.51 -38.14
N ASP A 41 37.80 1.61 -38.81
CA ASP A 41 36.34 1.57 -38.80
C ASP A 41 35.87 1.06 -37.45
N TYR A 42 35.06 1.81 -36.79
CA TYR A 42 34.42 1.59 -35.50
C TYR A 42 33.68 0.23 -35.45
N GLY A 43 34.46 -0.88 -35.48
CA GLY A 43 33.97 -2.25 -35.48
C GLY A 43 33.10 -2.62 -36.71
N GLY A 44 33.25 -1.88 -37.85
CA GLY A 44 32.44 -2.05 -39.05
C GLY A 44 31.15 -1.27 -39.05
N VAL A 45 30.92 -0.39 -38.07
CA VAL A 45 29.74 0.48 -38.01
C VAL A 45 30.06 1.80 -38.68
N GLU A 46 29.28 2.15 -39.71
CA GLU A 46 29.43 3.39 -40.46
C GLU A 46 28.78 4.59 -39.76
N GLY A 47 27.65 4.35 -39.06
CA GLY A 47 26.91 5.37 -38.31
C GLY A 47 25.47 5.05 -38.11
N THR A 48 24.73 6.06 -37.70
CA THR A 48 23.27 5.97 -37.53
C THR A 48 22.53 6.43 -38.77
N CYS A 49 21.50 5.71 -39.17
CA CYS A 49 20.62 6.05 -40.30
C CYS A 49 19.16 6.17 -39.85
N LYS A 50 18.36 6.91 -40.60
CA LYS A 50 16.92 7.13 -40.37
C LYS A 50 16.16 7.17 -41.68
N GLY A 51 14.91 6.68 -41.68
CA GLY A 51 14.04 6.69 -42.84
C GLY A 51 14.40 5.60 -43.84
N TRP A 52 14.40 5.93 -45.13
CA TRP A 52 14.69 4.99 -46.20
C TRP A 52 16.21 4.79 -46.34
N VAL A 53 16.67 3.54 -46.17
CA VAL A 53 18.08 3.17 -46.25
C VAL A 53 18.24 2.16 -47.39
N PHE A 54 19.08 2.50 -48.36
CA PHE A 54 19.42 1.63 -49.49
C PHE A 54 20.79 1.04 -49.23
N TYR A 55 20.89 -0.27 -49.15
CA TYR A 55 22.14 -0.94 -48.87
C TYR A 55 22.29 -2.22 -49.69
N ASN A 56 23.52 -2.71 -49.82
CA ASN A 56 23.80 -3.99 -50.45
C ASN A 56 23.76 -5.10 -49.34
N PRO A 57 22.83 -6.07 -49.44
CA PRO A 57 22.63 -7.09 -48.39
C PRO A 57 23.82 -8.06 -48.26
N PHE A 58 24.70 -8.13 -49.29
CA PHE A 58 25.90 -8.97 -49.22
C PHE A 58 27.01 -8.33 -48.36
N THR A 59 27.15 -7.03 -48.38
CA THR A 59 28.22 -6.29 -47.71
C THR A 59 27.77 -5.61 -46.44
N THR A 60 26.52 -5.19 -46.37
CA THR A 60 26.00 -4.35 -45.30
C THR A 60 24.75 -5.01 -44.67
N SER A 61 24.54 -4.80 -43.40
CA SER A 61 23.30 -5.09 -42.67
C SER A 61 22.87 -3.85 -41.90
N VAL A 62 21.57 -3.67 -41.78
CA VAL A 62 20.99 -2.59 -41.01
C VAL A 62 20.28 -3.21 -39.78
N PHE A 63 20.67 -2.77 -38.59
CA PHE A 63 20.03 -3.14 -37.35
C PHE A 63 19.24 -1.95 -36.83
N THR A 64 18.08 -2.16 -36.25
CA THR A 64 17.24 -1.10 -35.70
C THR A 64 17.14 -1.23 -34.20
N TYR A 65 17.33 -0.12 -33.50
CA TYR A 65 17.11 -0.01 -32.06
C TYR A 65 16.00 1.00 -31.77
N PRO A 66 15.00 0.64 -30.94
CA PRO A 66 13.94 1.56 -30.54
C PRO A 66 14.50 2.63 -29.59
N THR A 67 14.21 3.89 -29.89
CA THR A 67 14.57 5.04 -29.03
C THR A 67 13.38 5.55 -28.20
N PHE A 68 12.21 4.94 -28.40
CA PHE A 68 11.04 5.17 -27.55
C PHE A 68 11.06 4.23 -26.35
N THR A 69 10.30 4.58 -25.32
CA THR A 69 10.26 3.83 -24.06
C THR A 69 9.77 2.40 -24.28
N GLN A 70 10.60 1.44 -23.94
CA GLN A 70 10.29 0.01 -23.90
C GLN A 70 9.97 -0.39 -22.48
N ARG A 71 8.94 -1.21 -22.30
CA ARG A 71 8.58 -1.78 -20.99
C ARG A 71 8.74 -3.29 -21.02
N LYS A 72 9.63 -3.80 -20.17
CA LYS A 72 9.88 -5.24 -20.05
C LYS A 72 9.62 -5.70 -18.63
N LYS A 73 8.78 -6.71 -18.50
CA LYS A 73 8.59 -7.45 -17.24
C LYS A 73 9.46 -8.71 -17.28
N TYR A 74 10.26 -8.90 -16.25
CA TYR A 74 11.07 -10.10 -16.09
C TYR A 74 10.36 -11.13 -15.19
N GLU A 75 10.80 -12.38 -15.33
CA GLU A 75 10.35 -13.46 -14.46
C GLU A 75 10.81 -13.25 -13.02
N LYS A 76 10.19 -13.98 -12.12
CA LYS A 76 10.53 -13.97 -10.70
C LYS A 76 12.01 -14.31 -10.48
N ILE A 77 12.67 -13.44 -9.75
CA ILE A 77 14.04 -13.64 -9.31
C ILE A 77 14.07 -13.97 -7.83
N HIS A 78 14.96 -14.89 -7.45
CA HIS A 78 15.19 -15.25 -6.07
C HIS A 78 16.42 -14.52 -5.55
N VAL A 79 16.25 -13.79 -4.47
CA VAL A 79 17.31 -12.97 -3.87
C VAL A 79 17.38 -13.23 -2.37
N ASN A 80 18.59 -13.40 -1.86
CA ASN A 80 18.82 -13.58 -0.44
C ASN A 80 18.99 -12.22 0.26
N ALA A 81 18.26 -12.02 1.35
CA ALA A 81 18.51 -10.93 2.28
C ALA A 81 19.77 -11.21 3.13
N LYS A 82 20.20 -10.24 3.92
CA LYS A 82 21.38 -10.31 4.80
C LYS A 82 21.31 -11.48 5.79
N ASP A 83 20.10 -11.84 6.23
CA ASP A 83 19.80 -12.95 7.15
C ASP A 83 19.54 -14.28 6.43
N ALA A 84 19.97 -14.40 5.17
CA ALA A 84 19.80 -15.57 4.31
C ALA A 84 18.34 -15.95 3.97
N SER A 85 17.37 -15.13 4.30
CA SER A 85 15.98 -15.35 3.87
C SER A 85 15.83 -15.14 2.37
N LEU A 86 15.13 -16.05 1.70
CA LEU A 86 14.92 -16.03 0.25
C LEU A 86 13.65 -15.27 -0.10
N PHE A 87 13.79 -14.15 -0.81
CA PHE A 87 12.69 -13.33 -1.34
C PHE A 87 12.49 -13.60 -2.82
N GLU A 88 11.24 -13.56 -3.28
CA GLU A 88 10.89 -13.53 -4.69
C GLU A 88 10.57 -12.11 -5.10
N MET A 89 11.13 -11.67 -6.23
CA MET A 89 10.95 -10.32 -6.76
C MET A 89 10.59 -10.36 -8.23
N ASP A 90 9.59 -9.57 -8.64
CA ASP A 90 9.10 -9.46 -10.02
C ASP A 90 9.47 -8.09 -10.59
N PRO A 91 10.67 -7.89 -11.17
CA PRO A 91 11.06 -6.59 -11.69
C PRO A 91 10.39 -6.26 -13.01
N THR A 92 9.96 -5.02 -13.13
CA THR A 92 9.51 -4.40 -14.37
C THR A 92 10.31 -3.14 -14.59
N ILE A 93 10.91 -3.00 -15.76
CA ILE A 93 11.70 -1.83 -16.15
C ILE A 93 11.05 -1.16 -17.37
N ALA A 94 11.01 0.17 -17.35
CA ALA A 94 10.77 1.00 -18.51
C ALA A 94 12.04 1.78 -18.81
N TYR A 95 12.55 1.63 -20.02
CA TYR A 95 13.81 2.21 -20.46
C TYR A 95 13.75 2.59 -21.92
N HIS A 96 14.67 3.45 -22.34
CA HIS A 96 14.93 3.71 -23.76
C HIS A 96 16.44 3.78 -24.01
N ILE A 97 16.82 3.64 -25.29
CA ILE A 97 18.20 3.75 -25.71
C ILE A 97 18.50 5.19 -26.06
N ASN A 98 19.66 5.70 -25.59
CA ASN A 98 20.16 6.99 -26.05
C ASN A 98 20.61 6.87 -27.52
N PRO A 99 20.00 7.63 -28.46
CA PRO A 99 20.33 7.55 -29.88
C PRO A 99 21.81 7.75 -30.17
N ASP A 100 22.47 8.62 -29.42
CA ASP A 100 23.88 8.95 -29.62
C ASP A 100 24.83 7.80 -29.24
N LYS A 101 24.35 6.88 -28.40
CA LYS A 101 25.09 5.72 -27.92
C LYS A 101 24.70 4.40 -28.60
N ALA A 102 23.76 4.44 -29.52
CA ALA A 102 23.25 3.24 -30.18
C ALA A 102 24.36 2.49 -30.94
N CYS A 103 25.27 3.21 -31.61
CA CYS A 103 26.43 2.61 -32.29
C CYS A 103 27.38 1.94 -31.30
N ASP A 104 27.66 2.56 -30.16
CA ASP A 104 28.55 2.02 -29.12
C ASP A 104 28.00 0.71 -28.55
N ILE A 105 26.68 0.68 -28.29
CA ILE A 105 25.98 -0.53 -27.83
C ILE A 105 26.11 -1.63 -28.87
N PHE A 106 25.88 -1.32 -30.14
CA PHE A 106 25.96 -2.31 -31.20
C PHE A 106 27.39 -2.84 -31.41
N VAL A 107 28.40 -1.96 -31.39
CA VAL A 107 29.81 -2.36 -31.51
C VAL A 107 30.20 -3.33 -30.41
N LYS A 108 29.73 -3.09 -29.18
CA LYS A 108 30.06 -3.89 -28.01
C LYS A 108 29.35 -5.26 -27.99
N TYR A 109 28.08 -5.28 -28.29
CA TYR A 109 27.23 -6.47 -28.09
C TYR A 109 26.88 -7.21 -29.40
N ARG A 110 26.78 -6.51 -30.50
CA ARG A 110 26.45 -7.02 -31.86
C ARG A 110 25.21 -7.91 -31.92
N VAL A 111 24.18 -7.54 -31.16
CA VAL A 111 22.92 -8.25 -31.04
C VAL A 111 21.75 -7.28 -31.12
N ASP A 112 20.57 -7.78 -31.40
CA ASP A 112 19.32 -7.02 -31.36
C ASP A 112 18.88 -6.72 -29.92
N ILE A 113 17.90 -5.82 -29.81
CA ILE A 113 17.42 -5.32 -28.51
C ILE A 113 16.86 -6.43 -27.63
N SER A 114 16.16 -7.41 -28.19
CA SER A 114 15.58 -8.53 -27.45
C SER A 114 16.66 -9.37 -26.77
N ALA A 115 17.78 -9.62 -27.45
CA ALA A 115 18.90 -10.34 -26.87
C ALA A 115 19.63 -9.51 -25.79
N LEU A 116 19.68 -8.17 -25.91
CA LEU A 116 20.19 -7.28 -24.87
C LEU A 116 19.31 -7.28 -23.63
N GLU A 117 17.99 -7.28 -23.83
CA GLU A 117 17.02 -7.38 -22.74
C GLU A 117 17.20 -8.67 -21.94
N ASP A 118 17.23 -9.79 -22.62
CA ASP A 118 17.29 -11.12 -21.98
C ASP A 118 18.71 -11.47 -21.48
N GLY A 119 19.73 -10.79 -21.98
CA GLY A 119 21.11 -10.94 -21.58
C GLY A 119 21.58 -9.87 -20.59
N TYR A 120 22.04 -8.75 -21.14
CA TYR A 120 22.72 -7.70 -20.39
C TYR A 120 21.82 -7.01 -19.34
N ILE A 121 20.66 -6.50 -19.79
CA ILE A 121 19.74 -5.77 -18.89
C ILE A 121 19.26 -6.68 -17.75
N LYS A 122 18.89 -7.90 -18.08
CA LYS A 122 18.49 -8.91 -17.08
C LYS A 122 19.61 -9.14 -16.06
N THR A 123 20.85 -9.29 -16.51
CA THR A 123 22.00 -9.50 -15.63
C THR A 123 22.24 -8.31 -14.71
N CYS A 124 22.15 -7.08 -15.24
CA CYS A 124 22.27 -5.86 -14.42
C CYS A 124 21.18 -5.77 -13.35
N ILE A 125 19.95 -6.13 -13.68
CA ILE A 125 18.84 -6.18 -12.74
C ILE A 125 19.14 -7.19 -11.62
N TYR A 126 19.53 -8.42 -11.96
CA TYR A 126 19.89 -9.45 -10.96
C TYR A 126 21.02 -9.00 -10.04
N GLU A 127 22.05 -8.39 -10.59
CA GLU A 127 23.21 -7.91 -9.82
C GLU A 127 22.81 -6.76 -8.89
N ALA A 128 22.02 -5.80 -9.36
CA ALA A 128 21.52 -4.70 -8.55
C ALA A 128 20.69 -5.21 -7.35
N TYR A 129 19.75 -6.11 -7.59
CA TYR A 129 18.96 -6.72 -6.53
C TYR A 129 19.78 -7.49 -5.53
N ARG A 130 20.64 -8.39 -6.02
CA ARG A 130 21.49 -9.24 -5.18
C ARG A 130 22.39 -8.40 -4.27
N THR A 131 22.99 -7.34 -4.82
CA THR A 131 23.91 -6.51 -4.05
C THR A 131 23.17 -5.65 -3.02
N CYS A 132 22.03 -5.07 -3.39
CA CYS A 132 21.23 -4.27 -2.46
C CYS A 132 20.57 -5.16 -1.39
N ALA A 133 19.98 -6.30 -1.75
CA ALA A 133 19.30 -7.17 -0.79
C ALA A 133 20.23 -7.70 0.32
N ASN A 134 21.49 -7.98 -0.01
CA ASN A 134 22.49 -8.39 0.98
C ASN A 134 22.79 -7.33 2.05
N GLN A 135 22.40 -6.08 1.86
CA GLN A 135 22.57 -5.00 2.84
C GLN A 135 21.40 -4.89 3.81
N TYR A 136 20.22 -5.40 3.43
CA TYR A 136 19.00 -5.31 4.19
C TYR A 136 18.65 -6.64 4.88
N THR A 137 18.21 -6.56 6.14
CA THR A 137 17.58 -7.72 6.82
C THR A 137 16.15 -7.91 6.32
N SER A 138 15.59 -9.10 6.52
CA SER A 138 14.21 -9.41 6.10
C SER A 138 13.18 -8.43 6.65
N ASP A 139 13.30 -8.07 7.91
CA ASP A 139 12.42 -7.08 8.55
C ASP A 139 12.58 -5.68 7.95
N SER A 140 13.84 -5.29 7.65
CA SER A 140 14.13 -4.01 6.98
C SER A 140 13.64 -3.96 5.54
N LEU A 141 13.72 -5.07 4.79
CA LEU A 141 13.18 -5.17 3.43
C LEU A 141 11.67 -4.95 3.42
N MET A 142 10.96 -5.45 4.43
CA MET A 142 9.50 -5.31 4.54
C MET A 142 9.09 -3.92 5.03
N SER A 143 9.79 -3.37 6.03
CA SER A 143 9.45 -2.09 6.66
C SER A 143 9.95 -0.87 5.86
N ASN A 144 11.11 -0.97 5.18
CA ASN A 144 11.76 0.12 4.44
C ASN A 144 11.84 -0.14 2.93
N ARG A 145 10.78 -0.73 2.39
CA ARG A 145 10.68 -1.10 0.97
C ARG A 145 11.05 0.04 0.01
N ALA A 146 10.56 1.26 0.28
CA ALA A 146 10.81 2.42 -0.58
C ALA A 146 12.31 2.78 -0.66
N ASN A 147 13.05 2.65 0.44
CA ASN A 147 14.50 2.89 0.44
C ASN A 147 15.24 1.81 -0.35
N PHE A 148 14.86 0.56 -0.16
CA PHE A 148 15.43 -0.55 -0.92
C PHE A 148 15.21 -0.39 -2.43
N GLU A 149 13.99 -0.10 -2.87
CA GLU A 149 13.67 0.11 -4.29
C GLU A 149 14.45 1.30 -4.87
N ARG A 150 14.61 2.38 -4.10
CA ARG A 150 15.44 3.53 -4.50
C ARG A 150 16.91 3.15 -4.69
N ASP A 151 17.48 2.37 -3.77
CA ASP A 151 18.88 1.96 -3.83
C ASP A 151 19.12 1.00 -5.00
N VAL A 152 18.21 0.07 -5.24
CA VAL A 152 18.23 -0.81 -6.42
C VAL A 152 18.17 0.01 -7.70
N ARG A 153 17.22 0.95 -7.78
CA ARG A 153 17.06 1.84 -8.93
C ARG A 153 18.33 2.65 -9.20
N ALA A 154 18.87 3.30 -8.18
CA ALA A 154 20.07 4.13 -8.34
C ALA A 154 21.27 3.32 -8.85
N ARG A 155 21.44 2.08 -8.37
CA ARG A 155 22.49 1.19 -8.81
C ARG A 155 22.27 0.72 -10.25
N LEU A 156 21.04 0.37 -10.60
CA LEU A 156 20.65 -0.05 -11.94
C LEU A 156 20.82 1.08 -12.94
N GLU A 157 20.35 2.28 -12.63
CA GLU A 157 20.52 3.48 -13.45
C GLU A 157 22.00 3.73 -13.73
N LYS A 158 22.85 3.68 -12.70
CA LYS A 158 24.29 3.87 -12.86
C LYS A 158 24.92 2.86 -13.82
N SER A 159 24.54 1.58 -13.71
CA SER A 159 25.09 0.51 -14.56
C SER A 159 24.58 0.64 -16.00
N LEU A 160 23.30 0.92 -16.20
CA LEU A 160 22.69 1.02 -17.52
C LEU A 160 23.04 2.32 -18.25
N MET A 161 23.12 3.46 -17.54
CA MET A 161 23.55 4.74 -18.13
C MET A 161 24.97 4.68 -18.68
N ALA A 162 25.87 3.95 -18.03
CA ALA A 162 27.24 3.77 -18.52
C ALA A 162 27.29 3.16 -19.92
N GLU A 163 26.33 2.30 -20.24
CA GLU A 163 26.22 1.63 -21.55
C GLU A 163 25.30 2.35 -22.55
N GLY A 164 24.60 3.43 -22.13
CA GLY A 164 23.73 4.20 -23.01
C GLY A 164 22.24 3.86 -22.92
N PHE A 165 21.81 3.12 -21.89
CA PHE A 165 20.40 2.90 -21.59
C PHE A 165 19.93 3.91 -20.55
N ILE A 166 18.78 4.52 -20.77
CA ILE A 166 18.17 5.47 -19.85
C ILE A 166 16.96 4.81 -19.20
N VAL A 167 16.98 4.68 -17.88
CA VAL A 167 15.89 4.07 -17.09
C VAL A 167 14.90 5.16 -16.72
N GLU A 168 13.66 5.03 -17.16
CA GLU A 168 12.57 5.96 -16.82
C GLU A 168 11.81 5.51 -15.59
N GLU A 169 11.40 4.24 -15.57
CA GLU A 169 10.62 3.68 -14.49
C GLU A 169 11.18 2.30 -14.11
N PHE A 170 11.23 2.06 -12.83
CA PHE A 170 11.61 0.76 -12.29
C PHE A 170 10.70 0.42 -11.12
N THR A 171 9.99 -0.69 -11.24
CA THR A 171 9.06 -1.18 -10.21
C THR A 171 9.29 -2.64 -9.96
N SER A 172 9.05 -3.08 -8.73
CA SER A 172 9.12 -4.49 -8.39
C SER A 172 8.09 -4.88 -7.35
N SER A 173 7.63 -6.12 -7.43
CA SER A 173 6.88 -6.76 -6.36
C SER A 173 7.85 -7.55 -5.50
N ILE A 174 7.73 -7.45 -4.17
CA ILE A 174 8.53 -8.18 -3.20
C ILE A 174 7.62 -9.18 -2.51
N THR A 175 7.91 -10.47 -2.68
CA THR A 175 7.16 -11.55 -2.05
C THR A 175 8.06 -12.23 -1.00
N PRO A 176 7.73 -12.13 0.30
CA PRO A 176 8.50 -12.77 1.35
C PRO A 176 8.30 -14.30 1.35
N PRO A 177 9.24 -15.06 1.91
CA PRO A 177 9.11 -16.51 2.07
C PRO A 177 7.97 -16.85 3.03
N LYS A 178 7.30 -17.96 2.81
CA LYS A 178 6.15 -18.41 3.63
C LYS A 178 6.47 -18.54 5.12
N SER A 179 7.68 -18.93 5.46
CA SER A 179 8.15 -19.02 6.86
C SER A 179 8.13 -17.66 7.53
N LEU A 180 8.59 -16.61 6.86
CA LEU A 180 8.59 -15.25 7.39
C LEU A 180 7.16 -14.70 7.51
N THR A 181 6.32 -14.94 6.50
CA THR A 181 4.91 -14.53 6.53
C THR A 181 4.20 -15.14 7.73
N SER A 182 4.36 -16.45 7.96
CA SER A 182 3.73 -17.13 9.11
C SER A 182 4.23 -16.59 10.47
N MET A 183 5.50 -16.23 10.59
CA MET A 183 6.04 -15.59 11.80
C MET A 183 5.47 -14.19 12.03
N ILE A 184 5.34 -13.40 10.96
CA ILE A 184 4.74 -12.08 11.03
C ILE A 184 3.26 -12.18 11.43
N ASP A 185 2.52 -13.11 10.83
CA ASP A 185 1.11 -13.36 11.16
C ASP A 185 0.94 -13.80 12.61
N ALA A 186 1.78 -14.69 13.10
CA ALA A 186 1.77 -15.12 14.50
C ALA A 186 2.09 -13.95 15.46
N LYS A 187 3.09 -13.13 15.12
CA LYS A 187 3.44 -11.93 15.88
C LYS A 187 2.28 -10.93 15.91
N ASN A 188 1.67 -10.67 14.77
CA ASN A 188 0.53 -9.76 14.66
C ASN A 188 -0.68 -10.27 15.45
N ALA A 189 -0.97 -11.57 15.38
CA ALA A 189 -2.02 -12.20 16.18
C ALA A 189 -1.75 -12.06 17.69
N ALA A 190 -0.50 -12.25 18.13
CA ALA A 190 -0.11 -12.06 19.52
C ALA A 190 -0.26 -10.60 20.00
N ILE A 191 0.15 -9.64 19.17
CA ILE A 191 -0.02 -8.19 19.45
C ILE A 191 -1.51 -7.85 19.54
N GLN A 192 -2.33 -8.32 18.60
CA GLN A 192 -3.77 -8.07 18.61
C GLN A 192 -4.45 -8.68 19.84
N SER A 193 -4.04 -9.89 20.27
CA SER A 193 -4.57 -10.52 21.46
C SER A 193 -4.20 -9.75 22.74
N ALA A 194 -2.96 -9.25 22.83
CA ALA A 194 -2.51 -8.41 23.94
C ALA A 194 -3.27 -7.08 24.01
N LEU A 195 -3.44 -6.39 22.86
CA LEU A 195 -4.23 -5.16 22.79
C LEU A 195 -5.71 -5.40 23.16
N LYS A 196 -6.28 -6.53 22.73
CA LYS A 196 -7.65 -6.90 23.10
C LYS A 196 -7.78 -7.12 24.60
N ALA A 197 -6.83 -7.81 25.23
CA ALA A 197 -6.82 -8.02 26.67
C ALA A 197 -6.67 -6.69 27.43
N GLU A 198 -5.78 -5.80 26.99
CA GLU A 198 -5.61 -4.47 27.58
C GLU A 198 -6.88 -3.62 27.48
N ASN A 199 -7.54 -3.64 26.32
CA ASN A 199 -8.81 -2.94 26.12
C ASN A 199 -9.93 -3.50 27.00
N GLN A 200 -10.00 -4.82 27.18
CA GLN A 200 -10.96 -5.45 28.10
C GLN A 200 -10.74 -5.02 29.57
N VAL A 201 -9.49 -4.91 30.02
CA VAL A 201 -9.16 -4.40 31.35
C VAL A 201 -9.62 -2.94 31.50
N LYS A 202 -9.27 -2.09 30.52
CA LYS A 202 -9.71 -0.67 30.51
C LYS A 202 -11.23 -0.53 30.51
N GLU A 203 -11.92 -1.36 29.74
CA GLU A 203 -13.39 -1.38 29.70
C GLU A 203 -13.98 -1.82 31.06
N ALA A 204 -13.44 -2.87 31.67
CA ALA A 204 -13.86 -3.33 32.99
C ALA A 204 -13.63 -2.26 34.07
N GLU A 205 -12.49 -1.58 34.06
CA GLU A 205 -12.20 -0.45 34.95
C GLU A 205 -13.15 0.73 34.75
N ALA A 206 -13.44 1.07 33.51
CA ALA A 206 -14.39 2.14 33.18
C ALA A 206 -15.80 1.79 33.63
N ASN A 207 -16.25 0.56 33.41
CA ASN A 207 -17.56 0.07 33.89
C ASN A 207 -17.66 0.05 35.42
N ALA A 208 -16.59 -0.37 36.09
CA ALA A 208 -16.53 -0.30 37.57
C ALA A 208 -16.62 1.15 38.09
N LYS A 209 -15.91 2.10 37.48
CA LYS A 209 -16.00 3.53 37.81
C LYS A 209 -17.40 4.09 37.57
N ILE A 210 -18.05 3.72 36.49
CA ILE A 210 -19.43 4.12 36.16
C ILE A 210 -20.40 3.54 37.20
N ALA A 211 -20.25 2.27 37.58
CA ALA A 211 -21.09 1.63 38.56
C ALA A 211 -20.97 2.29 39.95
N ILE A 212 -19.72 2.61 40.38
CA ILE A 212 -19.45 3.33 41.62
C ILE A 212 -20.05 4.74 41.60
N ALA A 213 -19.87 5.48 40.52
CA ALA A 213 -20.42 6.83 40.34
C ALA A 213 -21.96 6.81 40.38
N LYS A 214 -22.56 5.83 39.71
CA LYS A 214 -24.03 5.63 39.73
C LYS A 214 -24.57 5.26 41.09
N ALA A 215 -23.90 4.39 41.84
CA ALA A 215 -24.26 4.02 43.20
C ALA A 215 -24.15 5.21 44.17
N LYS A 216 -23.05 6.00 44.06
CA LYS A 216 -22.89 7.24 44.85
C LYS A 216 -23.98 8.27 44.54
N GLY A 217 -24.26 8.50 43.27
CA GLY A 217 -25.32 9.43 42.84
C GLY A 217 -26.69 9.01 43.33
N ASN A 218 -27.02 7.71 43.28
CA ASN A 218 -28.27 7.19 43.81
C ASN A 218 -28.37 7.33 45.34
N ALA A 219 -27.29 7.05 46.05
CA ALA A 219 -27.26 7.22 47.53
C ALA A 219 -27.41 8.69 47.92
N GLU A 220 -26.79 9.60 47.21
CA GLU A 220 -26.89 11.05 47.44
C GLU A 220 -28.30 11.58 47.11
N ALA A 221 -28.88 11.12 46.01
CA ALA A 221 -30.27 11.42 45.64
C ALA A 221 -31.28 10.92 46.70
N MET A 222 -31.07 9.71 47.22
CA MET A 222 -31.90 9.17 48.33
C MET A 222 -31.75 9.99 49.62
N LYS A 223 -30.53 10.42 49.96
CA LYS A 223 -30.28 11.25 51.13
C LYS A 223 -30.97 12.61 50.98
N ILE A 224 -30.80 13.29 49.86
CA ILE A 224 -31.45 14.57 49.59
C ILE A 224 -32.99 14.44 49.65
N LYS A 225 -33.52 13.34 49.11
CA LYS A 225 -34.96 13.06 49.20
C LYS A 225 -35.46 12.83 50.60
N ALA A 226 -34.73 12.05 51.41
CA ALA A 226 -35.04 11.83 52.84
C ALA A 226 -34.93 13.11 53.65
N ASP A 227 -33.89 13.93 53.42
CA ASP A 227 -33.72 15.24 54.07
C ASP A 227 -34.87 16.21 53.70
N ALA A 228 -35.27 16.22 52.45
CA ALA A 228 -36.42 17.01 51.98
C ALA A 228 -37.75 16.56 52.61
N GLU A 229 -37.98 15.24 52.69
CA GLU A 229 -39.17 14.67 53.32
C GLU A 229 -39.17 14.95 54.85
N ALA A 230 -38.01 14.82 55.50
CA ALA A 230 -37.85 15.17 56.93
C ALA A 230 -38.13 16.66 57.18
N TYR A 231 -37.59 17.55 56.34
CA TYR A 231 -37.86 18.98 56.41
C TYR A 231 -39.34 19.29 56.20
N TYR A 232 -39.96 18.69 55.18
CA TYR A 232 -41.40 18.82 54.88
C TYR A 232 -42.25 18.38 56.10
N ASN A 233 -41.98 17.20 56.63
CA ASN A 233 -42.72 16.67 57.80
C ASN A 233 -42.53 17.54 59.04
N LYS A 234 -41.29 18.04 59.31
CA LYS A 234 -41.03 18.95 60.40
C LYS A 234 -41.78 20.29 60.26
N THR A 235 -41.84 20.83 59.07
CA THR A 235 -42.55 22.08 58.76
C THR A 235 -44.07 21.90 58.90
N ILE A 236 -44.61 20.80 58.42
CA ILE A 236 -46.04 20.47 58.62
C ILE A 236 -46.34 20.27 60.05
N ALA A 237 -45.55 19.48 60.80
CA ALA A 237 -45.75 19.26 62.23
C ALA A 237 -45.70 20.56 63.04
N ALA A 238 -44.89 21.54 62.60
CA ALA A 238 -44.80 22.85 63.29
C ALA A 238 -46.01 23.79 62.87
N SER A 239 -46.61 23.58 61.70
CA SER A 239 -47.75 24.37 61.23
C SER A 239 -49.11 23.78 61.57
N LEU A 240 -49.17 22.47 61.89
CA LEU A 240 -50.40 21.79 62.30
C LEU A 240 -50.85 22.19 63.70
N SER A 241 -51.75 23.12 63.76
CA SER A 241 -52.51 23.36 64.95
C SER A 241 -53.69 22.38 65.05
N PRO A 242 -54.20 22.04 66.27
CA PRO A 242 -55.40 21.20 66.37
C PRO A 242 -56.60 21.70 65.58
N MET A 243 -56.67 22.98 65.32
CA MET A 243 -57.76 23.65 64.61
C MET A 243 -57.70 23.39 63.04
N ILE A 244 -56.50 23.34 62.45
CA ILE A 244 -56.30 23.03 61.03
C ILE A 244 -56.59 21.54 60.76
N ILE A 245 -56.26 20.65 61.66
CA ILE A 245 -56.58 19.22 61.59
C ILE A 245 -58.11 18.99 61.60
N GLN A 246 -58.84 19.78 62.41
CA GLN A 246 -60.29 19.74 62.43
C GLN A 246 -60.91 20.27 61.13
N GLU A 247 -60.38 21.36 60.60
CA GLU A 247 -60.82 21.95 59.30
C GLU A 247 -60.61 21.00 58.14
N ASP A 248 -59.43 20.39 57.98
CA ASP A 248 -59.13 19.38 56.98
C ASP A 248 -59.96 18.09 57.14
N PHE A 249 -60.30 17.71 58.36
CA PHE A 249 -61.19 16.60 58.62
C PHE A 249 -62.63 16.89 58.19
N ILE A 250 -63.10 18.08 58.47
CA ILE A 250 -64.45 18.55 58.04
C ILE A 250 -64.53 18.68 56.53
N GLU A 251 -63.50 19.19 55.86
CA GLU A 251 -63.51 19.38 54.42
C GLU A 251 -63.45 18.04 53.65
N LYS A 252 -62.76 17.06 54.16
CA LYS A 252 -62.61 15.71 53.53
C LYS A 252 -63.65 14.71 54.02
N TRP A 253 -64.56 15.09 54.95
CA TRP A 253 -65.60 14.19 55.44
C TRP A 253 -66.78 14.09 54.48
N ASP A 254 -67.02 12.87 53.99
CA ASP A 254 -68.10 12.53 53.07
C ASP A 254 -69.50 12.47 53.71
N GLY A 255 -69.62 12.88 54.96
CA GLY A 255 -70.91 12.93 55.70
C GLY A 255 -71.39 11.58 56.20
N LYS A 256 -70.66 10.51 56.04
CA LYS A 256 -71.02 9.18 56.52
C LYS A 256 -70.28 8.81 57.77
N MET A 257 -71.01 8.37 58.78
CA MET A 257 -70.38 7.80 59.97
C MET A 257 -69.69 6.47 59.65
N PRO A 258 -68.41 6.26 60.00
CA PRO A 258 -67.79 4.97 59.80
C PRO A 258 -68.54 3.91 60.63
N GLN A 259 -69.15 2.96 59.89
CA GLN A 259 -69.73 1.79 60.49
C GLN A 259 -68.60 0.85 60.89
N ILE A 260 -68.27 0.85 62.17
CA ILE A 260 -67.37 -0.12 62.74
C ILE A 260 -68.15 -1.41 63.00
N VAL A 261 -68.06 -2.34 62.07
CA VAL A 261 -68.59 -3.68 62.23
C VAL A 261 -67.53 -4.54 62.87
N GLY A 262 -67.73 -4.74 64.11
CA GLY A 262 -67.21 -5.90 64.85
C GLY A 262 -65.79 -5.87 65.40
N GLY A 263 -65.67 -5.93 66.66
CA GLY A 263 -64.55 -6.55 67.37
C GLY A 263 -63.70 -5.58 68.19
N ASN A 264 -64.05 -5.46 69.41
CA ASN A 264 -63.21 -5.16 70.61
C ASN A 264 -62.18 -4.00 70.55
N SER A 265 -62.59 -2.91 71.15
CA SER A 265 -61.77 -1.87 71.76
C SER A 265 -60.77 -1.12 70.83
N MET A 266 -61.35 -0.21 70.03
CA MET A 266 -60.75 1.11 69.88
C MET A 266 -61.87 2.14 69.85
N MET A 267 -62.42 2.45 71.00
CA MET A 267 -63.13 3.72 71.19
C MET A 267 -62.08 4.83 71.02
N MET A 268 -62.00 5.43 69.83
CA MET A 268 -61.41 6.74 69.74
C MET A 268 -62.30 7.69 70.48
N ASP A 269 -61.83 8.12 71.65
CA ASP A 269 -62.51 9.09 72.47
C ASP A 269 -62.44 10.46 71.77
N ILE A 270 -63.48 10.74 71.01
CA ILE A 270 -63.67 11.99 70.30
C ILE A 270 -63.71 13.20 71.23
N SER A 271 -63.98 13.01 72.53
CA SER A 271 -64.02 14.09 73.52
C SER A 271 -62.61 14.67 73.82
N LYS A 272 -61.51 13.94 73.46
CA LYS A 272 -60.14 14.44 73.56
C LYS A 272 -59.66 15.16 72.28
N ILE A 273 -60.35 15.01 71.17
CA ILE A 273 -60.04 15.69 69.86
C ILE A 273 -60.79 17.03 69.80
N VAL A 274 -61.99 17.10 70.40
CA VAL A 274 -62.74 18.33 70.53
C VAL A 274 -62.33 18.94 71.87
N GLY A 275 -61.14 19.55 71.90
CA GLY A 275 -60.58 20.21 73.06
C GLY A 275 -61.46 21.27 73.68
N LYS A 276 -61.47 21.30 74.99
CA LYS A 276 -61.97 22.45 75.76
C LYS A 276 -61.51 23.78 75.23
#